data_785a58c69664995aff1cf10c23810170
#
_entry.id   785a58c69664995aff1cf10c23810170
#
_cell.length_a   1.000
_cell.length_b   1.000
_cell.length_c   1.000
_cell.angle_alpha   90.00
_cell.angle_beta   90.00
_cell.angle_gamma   90.00
#
_symmetry.space_group_name_H-M   'P 1'
#
loop_
_entity.id
_entity.type
_entity.pdbx_description
1 polymer ?
#
loop_
_entity_poly.entity_id
_entity_poly.type
_entity_poly.pdbx_seq_one_letter_code
_entity_poly.pdbx_strand_id
1 'polypeptide(L)'
;GVLAMLDIRDLGFAPWPGAIVALPGGALWLWRHPALRRPLALSAASGLVIAGLIGAIVSISQPLRTPLPEVTLRTLDGAPQPLPALRGTPLVLNLWATWCPPCERELPLLVNAARSERGVRIVLVDQGQDAATVRDYLRAHRLDPPVVLLDGDEALLRAYHSPGLPTTLFIAADGRLVSAHVGELSQATLAQALTQLRAAARKPVGGSAR
;
A
#
# COMPACT_ATOMS: atom_id res chain seq x y z
N GLY A 1 10.28 5.25 -24.27
CA GLY A 1 10.98 4.88 -23.63
C GLY A 1 12.34 5.10 -23.01
N VAL A 2 13.12 6.19 -23.26
CA VAL A 2 14.52 6.31 -22.78
C VAL A 2 14.67 7.16 -21.50
N LEU A 3 13.61 7.73 -20.96
CA LEU A 3 13.67 8.64 -19.79
C LEU A 3 13.49 7.97 -18.41
N ALA A 4 13.37 6.66 -18.34
CA ALA A 4 13.13 5.94 -17.09
C ALA A 4 14.40 5.37 -16.41
N MET A 5 15.61 5.72 -16.87
CA MET A 5 16.88 5.14 -16.39
C MET A 5 17.87 6.15 -15.80
N LEU A 6 17.47 7.37 -15.53
CA LEU A 6 18.33 8.30 -14.79
C LEU A 6 17.90 8.30 -13.32
N ASP A 7 18.44 7.35 -12.56
CA ASP A 7 18.43 7.44 -11.10
C ASP A 7 19.37 8.59 -10.71
N ILE A 8 18.79 9.67 -10.16
CA ILE A 8 19.50 10.88 -9.71
C ILE A 8 20.61 10.56 -8.69
N ARG A 9 20.61 9.35 -8.12
CA ARG A 9 21.63 8.86 -7.19
C ARG A 9 22.95 8.50 -7.86
N ASP A 10 22.93 8.19 -9.16
CA ASP A 10 24.14 7.79 -9.91
C ASP A 10 24.95 8.99 -10.44
N LEU A 11 24.41 10.21 -10.33
CA LEU A 11 25.12 11.41 -10.80
C LEU A 11 26.22 11.90 -9.86
N GLY A 12 26.52 11.21 -8.77
CA GLY A 12 27.67 11.52 -7.90
C GLY A 12 27.65 12.96 -7.32
N PHE A 13 26.52 13.63 -7.34
CA PHE A 13 26.38 14.99 -6.83
C PHE A 13 26.28 14.93 -5.30
N ALA A 14 27.43 14.98 -4.65
CA ALA A 14 27.49 15.30 -3.23
C ALA A 14 27.19 16.80 -3.08
N PRO A 15 26.02 17.23 -2.60
CA PRO A 15 25.65 18.66 -2.54
C PRO A 15 26.43 19.44 -1.48
N TRP A 16 27.23 18.75 -0.67
CA TRP A 16 27.91 19.29 0.52
C TRP A 16 29.03 20.30 0.25
N PRO A 17 29.95 20.11 -0.73
CA PRO A 17 31.03 21.09 -0.90
C PRO A 17 30.53 22.44 -1.44
N GLY A 18 29.50 22.44 -2.27
CA GLY A 18 28.90 23.67 -2.79
C GLY A 18 28.15 24.49 -1.73
N ALA A 19 27.46 23.83 -0.79
CA ALA A 19 26.73 24.48 0.28
C ALA A 19 27.64 25.17 1.31
N ILE A 20 28.80 24.58 1.59
CA ILE A 20 29.77 25.13 2.55
C ILE A 20 30.36 26.46 2.06
N VAL A 21 30.53 26.63 0.74
CA VAL A 21 31.09 27.86 0.15
C VAL A 21 30.00 28.90 -0.15
N ALA A 22 28.81 28.46 -0.55
CA ALA A 22 27.72 29.34 -0.93
C ALA A 22 27.09 30.09 0.25
N LEU A 23 26.99 29.45 1.42
CA LEU A 23 26.36 30.06 2.60
C LEU A 23 27.11 31.29 3.16
N PRO A 24 28.44 31.25 3.40
CA PRO A 24 29.17 32.43 3.87
C PRO A 24 29.26 33.55 2.82
N GLY A 25 29.41 33.21 1.55
CA GLY A 25 29.41 34.17 0.45
C GLY A 25 28.06 34.90 0.30
N GLY A 26 26.96 34.16 0.40
CA GLY A 26 25.62 34.69 0.39
C GLY A 26 25.33 35.61 1.59
N ALA A 27 25.77 35.20 2.78
CA ALA A 27 25.62 36.01 4.00
C ALA A 27 26.38 37.34 3.93
N LEU A 28 27.63 37.33 3.44
CA LEU A 28 28.45 38.53 3.25
C LEU A 28 27.86 39.47 2.19
N TRP A 29 27.33 38.90 1.10
CA TRP A 29 26.66 39.67 0.06
C TRP A 29 25.37 40.32 0.55
N LEU A 30 24.56 39.60 1.32
CA LEU A 30 23.34 40.10 1.97
C LEU A 30 23.66 41.20 3.00
N TRP A 31 24.82 41.13 3.64
CA TRP A 31 25.24 42.16 4.60
C TRP A 31 25.49 43.51 3.91
N ARG A 32 25.95 43.48 2.68
CA ARG A 32 26.17 44.66 1.84
C ARG A 32 24.91 45.23 1.19
N HIS A 33 23.78 44.46 1.14
CA HIS A 33 22.55 44.86 0.47
C HIS A 33 21.35 44.85 1.44
N PRO A 34 21.26 45.81 2.39
CA PRO A 34 20.21 45.80 3.41
C PRO A 34 18.78 45.87 2.87
N ALA A 35 18.57 46.49 1.69
CA ALA A 35 17.26 46.59 1.04
C ALA A 35 16.70 45.21 0.62
N LEU A 36 17.56 44.23 0.34
CA LEU A 36 17.17 42.88 -0.08
C LEU A 36 16.91 41.90 1.07
N ARG A 37 17.30 42.25 2.30
CA ARG A 37 17.16 41.37 3.47
C ARG A 37 15.71 41.02 3.77
N ARG A 38 14.79 42.02 3.74
CA ARG A 38 13.38 41.80 4.05
C ARG A 38 12.69 40.89 2.99
N PRO A 39 12.78 41.17 1.68
CA PRO A 39 12.12 40.28 0.71
C PRO A 39 12.71 38.87 0.65
N LEU A 40 14.03 38.73 0.86
CA LEU A 40 14.67 37.40 0.91
C LEU A 40 14.31 36.64 2.18
N ALA A 41 14.21 37.32 3.33
CA ALA A 41 13.74 36.68 4.58
C ALA A 41 12.29 36.22 4.46
N LEU A 42 11.43 37.01 3.83
CA LEU A 42 10.03 36.65 3.60
C LEU A 42 9.91 35.46 2.63
N SER A 43 10.70 35.42 1.56
CA SER A 43 10.70 34.29 0.62
C SER A 43 11.23 33.02 1.25
N ALA A 44 12.29 33.09 2.06
CA ALA A 44 12.82 31.96 2.80
C ALA A 44 11.82 31.44 3.85
N ALA A 45 11.15 32.34 4.57
CA ALA A 45 10.13 31.98 5.55
C ALA A 45 8.93 31.29 4.88
N SER A 46 8.45 31.81 3.74
CA SER A 46 7.35 31.18 3.00
C SER A 46 7.75 29.80 2.45
N GLY A 47 8.97 29.65 1.97
CA GLY A 47 9.50 28.36 1.51
C GLY A 47 9.56 27.31 2.63
N LEU A 48 9.99 27.73 3.84
CA LEU A 48 10.02 26.84 5.02
C LEU A 48 8.61 26.44 5.48
N VAL A 49 7.66 27.37 5.46
CA VAL A 49 6.25 27.07 5.79
C VAL A 49 5.66 26.08 4.80
N ILE A 50 5.86 26.28 3.51
CA ILE A 50 5.36 25.37 2.47
C ILE A 50 6.02 23.99 2.61
N ALA A 51 7.34 23.93 2.80
CA ALA A 51 8.05 22.67 3.02
C ALA A 51 7.58 21.95 4.29
N GLY A 52 7.32 22.71 5.37
CA GLY A 52 6.75 22.17 6.60
C GLY A 52 5.33 21.62 6.41
N LEU A 53 4.49 22.33 5.69
CA LEU A 53 3.12 21.87 5.35
C LEU A 53 3.15 20.62 4.48
N ILE A 54 3.99 20.58 3.44
CA ILE A 54 4.16 19.40 2.60
C ILE A 54 4.69 18.24 3.43
N GLY A 55 5.68 18.45 4.28
CA GLY A 55 6.22 17.44 5.18
C GLY A 55 5.18 16.90 6.14
N ALA A 56 4.34 17.77 6.71
CA ALA A 56 3.24 17.38 7.59
C ALA A 56 2.17 16.57 6.82
N ILE A 57 1.78 17.02 5.63
CA ILE A 57 0.82 16.29 4.78
C ILE A 57 1.37 14.91 4.41
N VAL A 58 2.64 14.82 4.00
CA VAL A 58 3.29 13.54 3.68
C VAL A 58 3.38 12.63 4.91
N SER A 59 3.64 13.18 6.09
CA SER A 59 3.70 12.40 7.35
C SER A 59 2.33 11.88 7.77
N ILE A 60 1.28 12.66 7.57
CA ILE A 60 -0.12 12.25 7.85
C ILE A 60 -0.59 11.22 6.82
N SER A 61 -0.07 11.29 5.59
CA SER A 61 -0.39 10.35 4.50
C SER A 61 0.40 9.04 4.55
N GLN A 62 1.24 8.83 5.57
CA GLN A 62 1.87 7.54 5.81
C GLN A 62 0.76 6.49 6.01
N PRO A 63 0.77 5.38 5.27
CA PRO A 63 -0.23 4.35 5.46
C PRO A 63 -0.26 3.98 6.94
N LEU A 64 -1.43 4.13 7.56
CA LEU A 64 -1.68 3.70 8.92
C LEU A 64 -1.12 2.28 9.02
N ARG A 65 -0.20 2.05 9.95
CA ARG A 65 0.34 0.72 10.26
C ARG A 65 -0.76 -0.09 10.93
N THR A 66 -1.91 -0.22 10.25
CA THR A 66 -3.06 -0.96 10.75
C THR A 66 -2.66 -2.42 10.80
N PRO A 67 -2.58 -3.02 11.98
CA PRO A 67 -2.29 -4.43 12.10
C PRO A 67 -3.45 -5.23 11.52
N LEU A 68 -3.16 -6.47 11.14
CA LEU A 68 -4.19 -7.42 10.74
C LEU A 68 -5.21 -7.57 11.90
N PRO A 69 -6.51 -7.30 11.68
CA PRO A 69 -7.50 -7.32 12.74
C PRO A 69 -7.69 -8.72 13.30
N GLU A 70 -8.05 -8.80 14.58
CA GLU A 70 -8.35 -10.06 15.29
C GLU A 70 -9.78 -10.53 14.94
N VAL A 71 -10.02 -10.81 13.66
CA VAL A 71 -11.30 -11.27 13.12
C VAL A 71 -11.20 -12.74 12.76
N THR A 72 -12.26 -13.50 13.00
CA THR A 72 -12.41 -14.88 12.55
C THR A 72 -13.41 -14.93 11.40
N LEU A 73 -12.92 -15.26 10.22
CA LEU A 73 -13.70 -15.49 9.02
C LEU A 73 -14.14 -16.95 8.94
N ARG A 74 -14.92 -17.31 7.94
CA ARG A 74 -15.31 -18.70 7.68
C ARG A 74 -14.80 -19.14 6.32
N THR A 75 -14.42 -20.42 6.22
CA THR A 75 -14.20 -21.06 4.93
C THR A 75 -15.54 -21.35 4.25
N LEU A 76 -15.52 -21.69 2.97
CA LEU A 76 -16.74 -22.13 2.26
C LEU A 76 -17.40 -23.34 2.96
N ASP A 77 -16.62 -24.20 3.61
CA ASP A 77 -17.14 -25.37 4.33
C ASP A 77 -17.61 -25.04 5.76
N GLY A 78 -17.60 -23.74 6.11
CA GLY A 78 -18.08 -23.25 7.39
C GLY A 78 -17.06 -23.32 8.53
N ALA A 79 -15.85 -23.83 8.29
CA ALA A 79 -14.82 -23.89 9.32
C ALA A 79 -14.34 -22.47 9.70
N PRO A 80 -14.08 -22.21 10.99
CA PRO A 80 -13.54 -20.94 11.42
C PRO A 80 -12.08 -20.76 10.97
N GLN A 81 -11.77 -19.60 10.41
CA GLN A 81 -10.44 -19.20 10.01
C GLN A 81 -10.05 -17.88 10.70
N PRO A 82 -9.33 -17.93 11.81
CA PRO A 82 -8.79 -16.72 12.41
C PRO A 82 -7.83 -16.03 11.43
N LEU A 83 -8.08 -14.76 11.16
CA LEU A 83 -7.27 -13.99 10.21
C LEU A 83 -5.79 -13.89 10.66
N PRO A 84 -5.45 -13.73 11.96
CA PRO A 84 -4.08 -13.75 12.44
C PRO A 84 -3.31 -15.04 12.16
N ALA A 85 -3.99 -16.17 12.01
CA ALA A 85 -3.35 -17.45 11.64
C ALA A 85 -2.79 -17.47 10.21
N LEU A 86 -3.14 -16.47 9.39
CA LEU A 86 -2.59 -16.29 8.04
C LEU A 86 -1.24 -15.54 8.04
N ARG A 87 -0.77 -15.04 9.18
CA ARG A 87 0.56 -14.41 9.32
C ARG A 87 1.69 -15.40 9.00
N GLY A 88 2.89 -14.88 8.80
CA GLY A 88 4.08 -15.67 8.47
C GLY A 88 4.42 -15.72 6.98
N THR A 89 3.45 -15.43 6.12
CA THR A 89 3.63 -15.28 4.67
C THR A 89 3.00 -13.97 4.24
N PRO A 90 3.61 -13.19 3.33
CA PRO A 90 2.96 -12.03 2.73
C PRO A 90 1.59 -12.41 2.16
N LEU A 91 0.59 -11.57 2.44
CA LEU A 91 -0.80 -11.88 2.21
C LEU A 91 -1.46 -10.79 1.37
N VAL A 92 -2.26 -11.20 0.39
CA VAL A 92 -3.16 -10.35 -0.36
C VAL A 92 -4.58 -10.77 -0.02
N LEU A 93 -5.38 -9.86 0.53
CA LEU A 93 -6.81 -10.06 0.75
C LEU A 93 -7.57 -9.22 -0.26
N ASN A 94 -8.32 -9.87 -1.13
CA ASN A 94 -9.22 -9.19 -2.04
C ASN A 94 -10.64 -9.28 -1.50
N LEU A 95 -11.20 -8.14 -1.12
CA LEU A 95 -12.57 -8.00 -0.64
C LEU A 95 -13.48 -7.81 -1.85
N TRP A 96 -14.43 -8.71 -2.02
CA TRP A 96 -15.28 -8.78 -3.21
C TRP A 96 -16.69 -9.28 -2.90
N ALA A 97 -17.60 -9.23 -3.86
CA ALA A 97 -18.93 -9.84 -3.79
C ALA A 97 -19.41 -10.25 -5.17
N THR A 98 -20.35 -11.20 -5.25
CA THR A 98 -20.87 -11.73 -6.52
C THR A 98 -21.68 -10.71 -7.31
N TRP A 99 -22.27 -9.73 -6.66
CA TRP A 99 -23.05 -8.64 -7.24
C TRP A 99 -22.23 -7.42 -7.68
N CYS A 100 -20.90 -7.48 -7.56
CA CYS A 100 -20.00 -6.37 -7.82
C CYS A 100 -19.37 -6.48 -9.22
N PRO A 101 -19.82 -5.73 -10.26
CA PRO A 101 -19.33 -5.89 -11.62
C PRO A 101 -17.82 -5.64 -11.80
N PRO A 102 -17.16 -4.65 -11.15
CA PRO A 102 -15.71 -4.52 -11.24
C PRO A 102 -14.98 -5.70 -10.57
N CYS A 103 -15.55 -6.30 -9.50
CA CYS A 103 -14.99 -7.50 -8.88
C CYS A 103 -14.97 -8.68 -9.86
N GLU A 104 -16.08 -8.89 -10.59
CA GLU A 104 -16.18 -9.96 -11.58
C GLU A 104 -15.08 -9.89 -12.63
N ARG A 105 -14.74 -8.69 -13.10
CA ARG A 105 -13.71 -8.52 -14.13
C ARG A 105 -12.30 -8.81 -13.63
N GLU A 106 -11.98 -8.54 -12.36
CA GLU A 106 -10.64 -8.78 -11.81
C GLU A 106 -10.44 -10.20 -11.26
N LEU A 107 -11.51 -10.91 -10.88
CA LEU A 107 -11.42 -12.24 -10.28
C LEU A 107 -10.58 -13.25 -11.08
N PRO A 108 -10.70 -13.37 -12.43
CA PRO A 108 -9.86 -14.28 -13.20
C PRO A 108 -8.35 -13.97 -13.06
N LEU A 109 -7.98 -12.69 -13.02
CA LEU A 109 -6.60 -12.25 -12.79
C LEU A 109 -6.11 -12.71 -11.41
N LEU A 110 -6.90 -12.48 -10.36
CA LEU A 110 -6.55 -12.84 -9.00
C LEU A 110 -6.48 -14.35 -8.77
N VAL A 111 -7.41 -15.13 -9.36
CA VAL A 111 -7.39 -16.61 -9.31
C VAL A 111 -6.14 -17.15 -9.99
N ASN A 112 -5.76 -16.63 -11.15
CA ASN A 112 -4.54 -17.03 -11.85
C ASN A 112 -3.29 -16.65 -11.03
N ALA A 113 -3.26 -15.45 -10.47
CA ALA A 113 -2.16 -15.02 -9.60
C ALA A 113 -2.07 -15.89 -8.34
N ALA A 114 -3.18 -16.25 -7.72
CA ALA A 114 -3.21 -17.10 -6.53
C ALA A 114 -2.60 -18.49 -6.77
N ARG A 115 -2.65 -18.98 -8.00
CA ARG A 115 -2.06 -20.27 -8.40
C ARG A 115 -0.61 -20.18 -8.84
N SER A 116 -0.22 -19.08 -9.46
CA SER A 116 1.10 -18.91 -10.08
C SER A 116 2.12 -18.24 -9.15
N GLU A 117 1.68 -17.33 -8.28
CA GLU A 117 2.55 -16.55 -7.42
C GLU A 117 3.12 -17.40 -6.28
N ARG A 118 4.45 -17.39 -6.14
CA ARG A 118 5.14 -18.09 -5.04
C ARG A 118 5.57 -17.10 -3.97
N GLY A 119 5.44 -17.55 -2.71
CA GLY A 119 5.87 -16.76 -1.56
C GLY A 119 4.92 -15.60 -1.19
N VAL A 120 3.74 -15.54 -1.81
CA VAL A 120 2.64 -14.64 -1.44
C VAL A 120 1.35 -15.46 -1.44
N ARG A 121 0.56 -15.31 -0.41
CA ARG A 121 -0.76 -15.95 -0.32
C ARG A 121 -1.82 -14.96 -0.80
N ILE A 122 -2.61 -15.33 -1.79
CA ILE A 122 -3.75 -14.53 -2.28
C ILE A 122 -5.03 -15.22 -1.84
N VAL A 123 -5.89 -14.49 -1.14
CA VAL A 123 -7.14 -14.97 -0.56
C VAL A 123 -8.27 -14.08 -1.04
N LEU A 124 -9.32 -14.68 -1.57
CA LEU A 124 -10.55 -13.99 -1.92
C LEU A 124 -11.47 -13.98 -0.69
N VAL A 125 -11.94 -12.83 -0.28
CA VAL A 125 -12.81 -12.67 0.89
C VAL A 125 -14.12 -12.07 0.45
N ASP A 126 -15.15 -12.91 0.39
CA ASP A 126 -16.49 -12.46 0.08
C ASP A 126 -17.08 -11.63 1.22
N GLN A 127 -17.80 -10.60 0.87
CA GLN A 127 -18.38 -9.64 1.80
C GLN A 127 -19.91 -9.78 1.86
N GLY A 128 -20.39 -10.23 3.00
CA GLY A 128 -21.82 -10.24 3.35
C GLY A 128 -22.66 -11.35 2.75
N GLN A 129 -22.07 -12.34 2.05
CA GLN A 129 -22.84 -13.39 1.40
C GLN A 129 -22.63 -14.78 2.05
N ASP A 130 -23.55 -15.68 1.78
CA ASP A 130 -23.48 -17.06 2.27
C ASP A 130 -22.63 -17.96 1.34
N ALA A 131 -22.21 -19.10 1.87
CA ALA A 131 -21.36 -20.05 1.18
C ALA A 131 -22.00 -20.65 -0.08
N ALA A 132 -23.32 -20.81 -0.13
CA ALA A 132 -24.01 -21.40 -1.27
C ALA A 132 -23.96 -20.43 -2.44
N THR A 133 -24.30 -19.16 -2.22
CA THR A 133 -24.24 -18.08 -3.20
C THR A 133 -22.85 -17.97 -3.81
N VAL A 134 -21.81 -17.95 -2.98
CA VAL A 134 -20.41 -17.83 -3.44
C VAL A 134 -19.96 -19.06 -4.23
N ARG A 135 -20.28 -20.27 -3.78
CA ARG A 135 -19.95 -21.50 -4.52
C ARG A 135 -20.64 -21.57 -5.86
N ASP A 136 -21.91 -21.19 -5.95
CA ASP A 136 -22.68 -21.22 -7.18
C ASP A 136 -22.13 -20.24 -8.19
N TYR A 137 -21.77 -19.03 -7.74
CA TYR A 137 -21.10 -18.03 -8.55
C TYR A 137 -19.76 -18.55 -9.10
N LEU A 138 -18.89 -19.07 -8.24
CA LEU A 138 -17.57 -19.58 -8.64
C LEU A 138 -17.69 -20.71 -9.68
N ARG A 139 -18.66 -21.62 -9.48
CA ARG A 139 -18.96 -22.70 -10.44
C ARG A 139 -19.45 -22.16 -11.78
N ALA A 140 -20.40 -21.24 -11.76
CA ALA A 140 -20.99 -20.66 -12.97
C ALA A 140 -19.92 -19.95 -13.83
N HIS A 141 -18.95 -19.28 -13.18
CA HIS A 141 -17.87 -18.55 -13.84
C HIS A 141 -16.60 -19.40 -14.04
N ARG A 142 -16.63 -20.70 -13.71
CA ARG A 142 -15.48 -21.62 -13.81
C ARG A 142 -14.23 -21.11 -13.09
N LEU A 143 -14.42 -20.43 -11.97
CA LEU A 143 -13.36 -19.94 -11.13
C LEU A 143 -13.07 -20.96 -10.01
N ASP A 144 -11.79 -21.25 -9.81
CA ASP A 144 -11.36 -22.22 -8.80
C ASP A 144 -10.18 -21.62 -8.02
N PRO A 145 -10.44 -20.62 -7.15
CA PRO A 145 -9.42 -20.02 -6.29
C PRO A 145 -8.95 -21.00 -5.21
N PRO A 146 -7.65 -21.00 -4.87
CA PRO A 146 -7.12 -21.91 -3.84
C PRO A 146 -7.72 -21.67 -2.46
N VAL A 147 -8.05 -20.44 -2.12
CA VAL A 147 -8.61 -20.06 -0.81
C VAL A 147 -9.69 -18.99 -0.99
N VAL A 148 -10.87 -19.29 -0.46
CA VAL A 148 -11.99 -18.35 -0.34
C VAL A 148 -12.43 -18.32 1.11
N LEU A 149 -12.61 -17.13 1.64
CA LEU A 149 -13.15 -16.88 2.97
C LEU A 149 -14.43 -16.04 2.87
N LEU A 150 -15.25 -16.16 3.88
CA LEU A 150 -16.51 -15.43 4.01
C LEU A 150 -16.43 -14.49 5.19
N ASP A 151 -16.70 -13.22 4.95
CA ASP A 151 -16.82 -12.15 5.94
C ASP A 151 -18.28 -11.68 5.99
N GLY A 152 -19.14 -12.50 6.60
CA GLY A 152 -20.59 -12.29 6.62
C GLY A 152 -20.99 -10.96 7.25
N ASP A 153 -20.18 -10.43 8.15
CA ASP A 153 -20.44 -9.18 8.85
C ASP A 153 -19.70 -7.99 8.24
N GLU A 154 -19.00 -8.17 7.12
CA GLU A 154 -18.19 -7.12 6.47
C GLU A 154 -17.18 -6.46 7.43
N ALA A 155 -16.64 -7.24 8.36
CA ALA A 155 -15.74 -6.76 9.40
C ALA A 155 -14.45 -6.15 8.86
N LEU A 156 -13.95 -6.67 7.72
CA LEU A 156 -12.74 -6.16 7.08
C LEU A 156 -12.97 -4.81 6.40
N LEU A 157 -14.09 -4.61 5.72
CA LEU A 157 -14.43 -3.31 5.15
C LEU A 157 -14.45 -2.23 6.25
N ARG A 158 -15.07 -2.55 7.40
CA ARG A 158 -15.08 -1.62 8.53
C ARG A 158 -13.70 -1.42 9.16
N ALA A 159 -12.96 -2.50 9.40
CA ALA A 159 -11.64 -2.43 10.05
C ALA A 159 -10.63 -1.61 9.26
N TYR A 160 -10.70 -1.66 7.94
CA TYR A 160 -9.81 -0.92 7.05
C TYR A 160 -10.43 0.37 6.50
N HIS A 161 -11.62 0.75 6.98
CA HIS A 161 -12.35 1.96 6.52
C HIS A 161 -12.47 2.01 5.00
N SER A 162 -12.67 0.87 4.37
CA SER A 162 -12.78 0.82 2.91
C SER A 162 -14.10 1.45 2.45
N PRO A 163 -14.08 2.31 1.42
CA PRO A 163 -15.28 2.96 0.90
C PRO A 163 -16.15 2.04 0.04
N GLY A 164 -15.67 0.83 -0.32
CA GLY A 164 -16.44 -0.09 -1.16
C GLY A 164 -15.63 -1.21 -1.79
N LEU A 165 -16.27 -1.90 -2.74
CA LEU A 165 -15.72 -3.06 -3.45
C LEU A 165 -15.39 -2.74 -4.92
N PRO A 166 -14.39 -3.42 -5.50
CA PRO A 166 -13.44 -4.28 -4.80
C PRO A 166 -12.42 -3.47 -4.00
N THR A 167 -11.88 -4.07 -2.95
CA THR A 167 -10.74 -3.54 -2.21
C THR A 167 -9.71 -4.62 -2.02
N THR A 168 -8.47 -4.36 -2.41
CA THR A 168 -7.36 -5.30 -2.25
C THR A 168 -6.35 -4.78 -1.25
N LEU A 169 -6.11 -5.56 -0.21
CA LEU A 169 -5.20 -5.27 0.90
C LEU A 169 -3.91 -6.07 0.71
N PHE A 170 -2.77 -5.40 0.74
CA PHE A 170 -1.44 -6.01 0.66
C PHE A 170 -0.79 -5.96 2.03
N ILE A 171 -0.56 -7.13 2.63
CA ILE A 171 -0.20 -7.29 4.04
C ILE A 171 1.12 -8.03 4.13
N ALA A 172 2.08 -7.47 4.86
CA ALA A 172 3.37 -8.11 5.11
C ALA A 172 3.22 -9.36 6.00
N ALA A 173 4.25 -10.21 6.03
CA ALA A 173 4.24 -11.45 6.80
C ALA A 173 4.04 -11.24 8.30
N ASP A 174 4.42 -10.08 8.83
CA ASP A 174 4.20 -9.68 10.22
C ASP A 174 2.75 -9.23 10.52
N GLY A 175 1.87 -9.19 9.52
CA GLY A 175 0.48 -8.76 9.62
C GLY A 175 0.26 -7.26 9.45
N ARG A 176 1.28 -6.50 9.08
CA ARG A 176 1.18 -5.05 8.87
C ARG A 176 0.68 -4.75 7.45
N LEU A 177 -0.29 -3.86 7.32
CA LEU A 177 -0.75 -3.34 6.03
C LEU A 177 0.39 -2.58 5.34
N VAL A 178 0.75 -2.98 4.13
CA VAL A 178 1.76 -2.33 3.28
C VAL A 178 1.09 -1.33 2.37
N SER A 179 0.00 -1.72 1.71
CA SER A 179 -0.80 -0.86 0.85
C SER A 179 -2.22 -1.42 0.69
N ALA A 180 -3.12 -0.56 0.28
CA ALA A 180 -4.48 -0.91 -0.11
C ALA A 180 -4.79 -0.32 -1.48
N HIS A 181 -5.56 -1.03 -2.29
CA HIS A 181 -6.08 -0.56 -3.56
C HIS A 181 -7.60 -0.67 -3.55
N VAL A 182 -8.28 0.42 -3.86
CA VAL A 182 -9.75 0.46 -4.00
C VAL A 182 -10.08 0.58 -5.48
N GLY A 183 -10.97 -0.26 -5.94
CA GLY A 183 -11.36 -0.38 -7.35
C GLY A 183 -10.69 -1.56 -8.05
N GLU A 184 -11.05 -1.75 -9.30
CA GLU A 184 -10.59 -2.88 -10.15
C GLU A 184 -9.07 -2.87 -10.32
N LEU A 185 -8.45 -4.03 -10.07
CA LEU A 185 -7.03 -4.24 -10.28
C LEU A 185 -6.71 -4.61 -11.73
N SER A 186 -5.78 -3.87 -12.34
CA SER A 186 -5.13 -4.30 -13.57
C SER A 186 -3.95 -5.24 -13.29
N GLN A 187 -3.52 -6.00 -14.29
CA GLN A 187 -2.32 -6.83 -14.19
C GLN A 187 -1.07 -6.02 -13.81
N ALA A 188 -0.93 -4.81 -14.36
CA ALA A 188 0.20 -3.94 -14.04
C ALA A 188 0.16 -3.45 -12.59
N THR A 189 -1.02 -3.05 -12.10
CA THR A 189 -1.20 -2.61 -10.71
C THR A 189 -0.92 -3.74 -9.73
N LEU A 190 -1.42 -4.95 -10.01
CA LEU A 190 -1.15 -6.14 -9.20
C LEU A 190 0.35 -6.46 -9.14
N ALA A 191 1.03 -6.51 -10.29
CA ALA A 191 2.46 -6.79 -10.37
C ALA A 191 3.31 -5.77 -9.60
N GLN A 192 2.98 -4.48 -9.71
CA GLN A 192 3.64 -3.42 -8.95
C GLN A 192 3.42 -3.59 -7.44
N ALA A 193 2.20 -3.83 -6.99
CA ALA A 193 1.87 -4.01 -5.59
C ALA A 193 2.54 -5.26 -5.00
N LEU A 194 2.59 -6.37 -5.73
CA LEU A 194 3.33 -7.58 -5.32
C LEU A 194 4.83 -7.33 -5.19
N THR A 195 5.41 -6.52 -6.07
CA THR A 195 6.82 -6.12 -5.99
C THR A 195 7.08 -5.30 -4.71
N GLN A 196 6.22 -4.34 -4.40
CA GLN A 196 6.30 -3.55 -3.17
C GLN A 196 6.12 -4.42 -1.92
N LEU A 197 5.17 -5.36 -1.94
CA LEU A 197 4.92 -6.30 -0.84
C LEU A 197 6.15 -7.17 -0.56
N ARG A 198 6.79 -7.69 -1.60
CA ARG A 198 8.03 -8.49 -1.48
C ARG A 198 9.21 -7.65 -0.96
N ALA A 199 9.32 -6.40 -1.39
CA ALA A 199 10.34 -5.48 -0.89
C ALA A 199 10.14 -5.17 0.60
N ALA A 200 8.88 -4.98 1.03
CA ALA A 200 8.53 -4.78 2.44
C ALA A 200 8.86 -6.01 3.31
N ALA A 201 8.67 -7.22 2.78
CA ALA A 201 9.01 -8.46 3.47
C ALA A 201 10.52 -8.67 3.66
N ARG A 202 11.36 -8.07 2.81
CA ARG A 202 12.83 -8.16 2.89
C ARG A 202 13.47 -7.17 3.86
N LYS A 203 12.75 -6.09 4.24
CA LYS A 203 13.23 -5.15 5.26
C LYS A 203 12.96 -5.75 6.64
N PRO A 204 13.99 -6.15 7.41
CA PRO A 204 13.77 -6.54 8.79
C PRO A 204 13.16 -5.35 9.52
N VAL A 205 12.17 -5.61 10.35
CA VAL A 205 11.64 -4.62 11.30
C VAL A 205 12.86 -4.11 12.08
N GLY A 206 13.26 -2.86 11.78
CA GLY A 206 14.45 -2.25 12.37
C GLY A 206 14.41 -2.41 13.86
N GLY A 207 15.44 -3.07 14.37
CA GLY A 207 15.66 -3.21 15.80
C GLY A 207 15.64 -1.83 16.42
N SER A 208 14.82 -1.67 17.43
CA SER A 208 14.94 -0.61 18.41
C SER A 208 16.40 -0.64 18.91
N ALA A 209 17.21 0.32 18.45
CA ALA A 209 18.47 0.60 19.08
C ALA A 209 18.17 0.96 20.53
N ARG A 210 18.85 0.26 21.42
CA ARG A 210 18.88 0.47 22.87
C ARG A 210 19.40 1.86 23.21
#